data_03605250fb328a868c72912492838a2e
#
_entry.id   03605250fb328a868c72912492838a2e
#
_cell.length_a   1.000
_cell.length_b   1.000
_cell.length_c   1.000
_cell.angle_alpha   90.00
_cell.angle_beta   90.00
_cell.angle_gamma   90.00
#
_symmetry.space_group_name_H-M   'P 1'
#
loop_
_entity.id
_entity.type
_entity.pdbx_description
1 polymer ?
#
loop_
_entity_poly.entity_id
_entity_poly.type
_entity_poly.pdbx_seq_one_letter_code
_entity_poly.pdbx_strand_id
1 'polypeptide(L)' 'MPITVLDNGWISDSFTIGKSPPYNDAIVMPPDQYNALTLDQIEAMKQDRYDRWIAIIKEASAEIIDG' A
#
# COMPACT_ATOMS: atom_id res chain seq x y z
N MET A 1 16.25 3.24 -1.97
CA MET A 1 15.20 4.18 -1.52
C MET A 1 13.87 3.71 -2.09
N PRO A 2 12.80 3.67 -1.27
CA PRO A 2 11.52 3.21 -1.79
C PRO A 2 10.84 4.20 -2.74
N ILE A 3 11.25 5.46 -2.71
CA ILE A 3 10.63 6.47 -3.54
C ILE A 3 11.33 6.54 -4.90
N THR A 4 10.53 6.46 -5.96
CA THR A 4 11.01 6.52 -7.35
C THR A 4 10.17 7.53 -8.12
N VAL A 5 10.80 8.26 -9.04
CA VAL A 5 10.07 9.13 -9.96
C VAL A 5 9.87 8.37 -11.27
N LEU A 6 8.62 8.24 -11.68
CA LEU A 6 8.25 7.50 -12.89
C LEU A 6 8.50 8.35 -14.14
N ASP A 7 8.43 7.71 -15.32
CA ASP A 7 8.68 8.38 -16.59
C ASP A 7 7.72 9.55 -16.85
N ASN A 8 6.49 9.44 -16.33
CA ASN A 8 5.50 10.52 -16.46
C ASN A 8 5.64 11.61 -15.40
N GLY A 9 6.68 11.53 -14.55
CA GLY A 9 6.91 12.51 -13.49
C GLY A 9 6.19 12.23 -12.18
N TRP A 10 5.36 11.18 -12.13
CA TRP A 10 4.65 10.83 -10.90
C TRP A 10 5.61 10.15 -9.92
N ILE A 11 5.24 10.23 -8.64
CA ILE A 11 6.02 9.62 -7.56
C ILE A 11 5.43 8.26 -7.22
N SER A 12 6.30 7.27 -7.11
CA SER A 12 5.95 5.93 -6.66
C SER A 12 6.67 5.67 -5.34
N ASP A 13 5.93 5.52 -4.26
CA ASP A 13 6.45 5.25 -2.93
C ASP A 13 6.12 3.80 -2.57
N SER A 14 7.09 2.91 -2.78
CA SER A 14 6.90 1.49 -2.50
C SER A 14 7.08 1.19 -1.01
N PHE A 15 6.36 0.18 -0.53
CA PHE A 15 6.43 -0.21 0.87
C PHE A 15 6.14 -1.70 1.04
N THR A 16 6.57 -2.22 2.18
CA THR A 16 6.33 -3.62 2.56
C THR A 16 5.86 -3.64 4.00
N ILE A 17 4.76 -4.34 4.28
CA ILE A 17 4.23 -4.52 5.63
C ILE A 17 4.01 -5.99 5.86
N GLY A 18 4.34 -6.45 7.08
CA GLY A 18 4.17 -7.83 7.47
C GLY A 18 5.33 -8.69 7.06
N LYS A 19 5.31 -9.96 7.49
CA LYS A 19 6.43 -10.86 7.28
C LYS A 19 6.04 -12.19 6.65
N SER A 20 4.81 -12.63 6.83
CA SER A 20 4.45 -13.99 6.43
C SER A 20 2.97 -14.09 6.02
N PRO A 21 2.64 -13.81 4.79
CA PRO A 21 3.50 -13.27 3.73
C PRO A 21 3.66 -11.76 3.84
N PRO A 22 4.74 -11.19 3.29
CA PRO A 22 4.87 -9.74 3.25
C PRO A 22 3.94 -9.14 2.20
N TYR A 23 3.36 -8.00 2.53
CA TYR A 23 2.55 -7.26 1.58
C TYR A 23 3.40 -6.17 0.93
N ASN A 24 3.55 -6.26 -0.38
CA ASN A 24 4.32 -5.30 -1.16
C ASN A 24 3.36 -4.49 -2.03
N ASP A 25 3.45 -3.18 -1.95
CA ASP A 25 2.61 -2.29 -2.74
C ASP A 25 3.33 -0.96 -2.95
N ALA A 26 2.70 -0.05 -3.65
CA ALA A 26 3.24 1.28 -3.85
C ALA A 26 2.10 2.29 -3.95
N ILE A 27 2.33 3.47 -3.38
CA ILE A 27 1.43 4.61 -3.53
C ILE A 27 1.96 5.44 -4.69
N VAL A 28 1.14 5.61 -5.73
CA VAL A 28 1.53 6.34 -6.93
C VAL A 28 0.61 7.54 -7.12
N MET A 29 1.20 8.72 -7.26
CA MET A 29 0.42 9.95 -7.45
C MET A 29 1.29 11.06 -8.04
N PRO A 30 0.66 12.12 -8.58
CA PRO A 30 1.43 13.28 -9.06
C PRO A 30 2.24 13.92 -7.93
N PRO A 31 3.40 14.53 -8.25
CA PRO A 31 4.25 15.13 -7.21
C PRO A 31 3.53 16.19 -6.37
N ASP A 32 2.66 16.98 -6.98
CA ASP A 32 1.92 18.01 -6.26
C ASP A 32 1.07 17.43 -5.14
N GLN A 33 0.40 16.31 -5.42
CA GLN A 33 -0.43 15.64 -4.43
C GLN A 33 0.42 14.98 -3.36
N TYR A 34 1.48 14.31 -3.77
CA TYR A 34 2.37 13.62 -2.82
C TYR A 34 2.99 14.62 -1.85
N ASN A 35 3.49 15.75 -2.36
CA ASN A 35 4.17 16.75 -1.54
C ASN A 35 3.20 17.49 -0.61
N ALA A 36 1.90 17.47 -0.90
CA ALA A 36 0.89 18.07 -0.04
C ALA A 36 0.53 17.19 1.16
N LEU A 37 0.94 15.93 1.16
CA LEU A 37 0.65 15.01 2.25
C LEU A 37 1.70 15.11 3.34
N THR A 38 1.27 14.95 4.61
CA THR A 38 2.21 14.80 5.73
C THR A 38 2.71 13.36 5.79
N LEU A 39 3.78 13.12 6.53
CA LEU A 39 4.27 11.76 6.76
C LEU A 39 3.20 10.90 7.41
N ASP A 40 2.46 11.46 8.37
CA ASP A 40 1.39 10.72 9.04
C ASP A 40 0.29 10.30 8.06
N GLN A 41 -0.05 11.17 7.12
CA GLN A 41 -1.05 10.86 6.11
C GLN A 41 -0.57 9.75 5.17
N ILE A 42 0.68 9.81 4.76
CA ILE A 42 1.28 8.79 3.89
C ILE A 42 1.30 7.45 4.60
N GLU A 43 1.72 7.42 5.86
CA GLU A 43 1.75 6.19 6.65
C GLU A 43 0.35 5.61 6.83
N ALA A 44 -0.65 6.47 7.07
CA ALA A 44 -2.03 6.03 7.22
C ALA A 44 -2.55 5.39 5.93
N MET A 45 -2.19 5.94 4.78
CA MET A 45 -2.58 5.38 3.48
C MET A 45 -1.98 3.99 3.27
N LYS A 46 -0.71 3.82 3.63
CA LYS A 46 -0.03 2.53 3.53
C LYS A 46 -0.67 1.49 4.44
N GLN A 47 -0.96 1.88 5.67
CA GLN A 47 -1.60 0.99 6.64
C GLN A 47 -3.00 0.59 6.19
N ASP A 48 -3.75 1.53 5.63
CA ASP A 48 -5.09 1.27 5.12
C ASP A 48 -5.06 0.22 4.01
N ARG A 49 -4.10 0.30 3.11
CA ARG A 49 -3.96 -0.69 2.04
C ARG A 49 -3.67 -2.07 2.59
N TYR A 50 -2.80 -2.15 3.58
CA TYR A 50 -2.49 -3.41 4.25
C TYR A 50 -3.73 -3.99 4.93
N ASP A 51 -4.47 -3.15 5.64
CA ASP A 51 -5.67 -3.59 6.36
C ASP A 51 -6.71 -4.16 5.40
N ARG A 52 -6.89 -3.52 4.24
CA ARG A 52 -7.82 -4.00 3.21
C ARG A 52 -7.37 -5.33 2.64
N TRP A 53 -6.09 -5.49 2.42
CA TRP A 53 -5.52 -6.74 1.90
C TRP A 53 -5.73 -7.88 2.89
N ILE A 54 -5.50 -7.63 4.18
CA ILE A 54 -5.72 -8.63 5.22
C ILE A 54 -7.20 -9.03 5.28
N ALA A 55 -8.11 -8.08 5.15
CA ALA A 55 -9.55 -8.36 5.15
C ALA A 55 -9.93 -9.26 3.99
N ILE A 56 -9.37 -9.02 2.80
CA ILE A 56 -9.64 -9.85 1.63
C ILE A 56 -9.13 -11.27 1.84
N ILE A 57 -7.94 -11.42 2.40
CA ILE A 57 -7.37 -12.74 2.67
C ILE A 57 -8.22 -13.51 3.67
N LYS A 58 -8.68 -12.85 4.73
CA LYS A 58 -9.53 -13.48 5.73
C LYS A 58 -10.86 -13.96 5.13
N GLU A 59 -11.47 -13.16 4.27
CA GLU A 59 -12.71 -13.55 3.60
C GLU A 59 -12.48 -14.76 2.69
N ALA A 60 -11.42 -14.73 1.90
CA ALA A 60 -11.10 -15.84 1.01
C ALA A 60 -10.82 -17.11 1.80
N SER A 61 -10.11 -17.01 2.92
CA SER A 61 -9.82 -18.16 3.77
C SER A 61 -11.10 -18.73 4.39
N ALA A 62 -12.01 -17.87 4.83
CA ALA A 62 -13.28 -18.29 5.40
C ALA A 62 -14.14 -19.01 4.34
N GLU A 63 -14.18 -18.51 3.13
CA GLU A 63 -14.91 -19.13 2.04
C GLU A 63 -14.36 -20.53 1.72
N ILE A 64 -13.05 -20.67 1.71
CA ILE A 64 -12.40 -21.95 1.45
C ILE A 64 -12.72 -22.95 2.55
N ILE A 65 -12.73 -22.50 3.81
CA ILE A 65 -13.03 -23.37 4.94
C ILE A 65 -14.49 -23.81 4.90
N ASP A 66 -15.39 -22.92 4.57
CA ASP A 66 -16.81 -23.22 4.53
C ASP A 66 -17.19 -24.05 3.30
N GLY A 67 -16.41 -23.93 2.27
CA GLY A 67 -16.66 -24.66 1.06
C GLY A 67 -16.22 -26.10 1.13
#